data_c72e26722c18a180e571d45a968aff00
#
_entry.id   c72e26722c18a180e571d45a968aff00
#
_cell.length_a   1.000
_cell.length_b   1.000
_cell.length_c   1.000
_cell.angle_alpha   90.00
_cell.angle_beta   90.00
_cell.angle_gamma   90.00
#
_symmetry.space_group_name_H-M   'P 1'
#
loop_
_entity.id
_entity.type
_entity.pdbx_description
1 polymer ?
#
loop_
_entity_poly.entity_id
_entity_poly.type
_entity_poly.pdbx_seq_one_letter_code
_entity_poly.pdbx_strand_id
1 'polypeptide(L)'
;HQIDPDSRQLFLLAIQMDNYTGCVACFRAGDLFDYAVENILQEIVGEYGGGIVFHSEGHVFYTVLHVAAKSSIISPKDRALSICERFRISIKNNLKNTCSIYIDQPRWLEELPASYIEITEEQEANHHLYYDTIVNLEDNSLPSIYQRAADDGALPVDPIDDVLDYI
;
A
#
# COMPACT_ATOMS: atom_id res chain seq x y z
N HIS A 1 35.01 -8.47 2.67
CA HIS A 1 33.69 -8.78 2.14
C HIS A 1 33.07 -7.50 1.62
N GLN A 2 33.11 -7.31 0.31
CA GLN A 2 32.25 -6.33 -0.34
C GLN A 2 30.82 -6.88 -0.22
N ILE A 3 30.01 -6.23 0.60
CA ILE A 3 28.58 -6.47 0.62
C ILE A 3 28.06 -5.84 -0.68
N ASP A 4 27.50 -6.67 -1.55
CA ASP A 4 26.86 -6.23 -2.78
C ASP A 4 25.79 -5.19 -2.39
N PRO A 5 25.94 -3.91 -2.81
CA PRO A 5 24.99 -2.86 -2.44
C PRO A 5 23.57 -3.18 -2.90
N ASP A 6 23.38 -4.00 -3.95
CA ASP A 6 22.07 -4.38 -4.46
C ASP A 6 21.40 -5.50 -3.67
N SER A 7 22.09 -6.14 -2.75
CA SER A 7 21.57 -7.35 -2.07
C SER A 7 20.60 -7.08 -0.92
N ARG A 8 20.34 -5.82 -0.55
CA ARG A 8 19.59 -5.49 0.68
C ARG A 8 18.60 -4.33 0.53
N GLN A 9 18.00 -4.19 -0.61
CA GLN A 9 16.96 -3.19 -0.77
C GLN A 9 15.65 -3.67 -0.13
N LEU A 10 15.20 -2.91 0.85
CA LEU A 10 13.95 -3.13 1.56
C LEU A 10 12.94 -2.09 1.11
N PHE A 11 11.72 -2.53 0.84
CA PHE A 11 10.60 -1.65 0.56
C PHE A 11 9.62 -1.70 1.71
N LEU A 12 9.31 -0.55 2.28
CA LEU A 12 8.21 -0.44 3.23
C LEU A 12 6.93 -0.09 2.47
N LEU A 13 5.88 -0.82 2.77
CA LEU A 13 4.54 -0.60 2.26
C LEU A 13 3.59 -0.29 3.41
N ALA A 14 2.69 0.66 3.22
CA ALA A 14 1.52 0.83 4.07
C ALA A 14 0.28 0.49 3.25
N ILE A 15 -0.52 -0.45 3.73
CA ILE A 15 -1.71 -0.95 3.06
C ILE A 15 -2.92 -0.52 3.87
N GLN A 16 -3.65 0.44 3.36
CA GLN A 16 -4.87 0.96 3.98
C GLN A 16 -6.08 0.28 3.37
N MET A 17 -6.94 -0.25 4.23
CA MET A 17 -8.22 -0.79 3.81
C MET A 17 -9.23 0.36 3.62
N ASP A 18 -9.75 0.53 2.40
CA ASP A 18 -10.56 1.69 2.05
C ASP A 18 -11.93 1.72 2.76
N ASN A 19 -12.52 0.57 3.01
CA ASN A 19 -13.79 0.44 3.73
C ASN A 19 -13.69 -0.51 4.93
N TYR A 20 -12.76 -0.24 5.81
CA TYR A 20 -12.49 -1.10 6.95
C TYR A 20 -13.70 -1.30 7.86
N THR A 21 -14.36 -0.21 8.26
CA THR A 21 -15.52 -0.25 9.17
C THR A 21 -16.66 -1.09 8.59
N GLY A 22 -16.96 -0.95 7.30
CA GLY A 22 -17.98 -1.75 6.64
C GLY A 22 -17.63 -3.23 6.58
N CYS A 23 -16.38 -3.56 6.35
CA CYS A 23 -15.91 -4.94 6.31
C CYS A 23 -15.92 -5.60 7.68
N VAL A 24 -15.42 -4.91 8.71
CA VAL A 24 -15.47 -5.42 10.09
C VAL A 24 -16.89 -5.74 10.54
N ALA A 25 -17.86 -4.89 10.17
CA ALA A 25 -19.27 -5.14 10.46
C ALA A 25 -19.78 -6.42 9.77
N CYS A 26 -19.36 -6.71 8.54
CA CYS A 26 -19.72 -7.94 7.82
C CYS A 26 -19.10 -9.19 8.46
N PHE A 27 -17.89 -9.12 8.96
CA PHE A 27 -17.19 -10.25 9.60
C PHE A 27 -17.61 -10.49 11.05
N ARG A 28 -18.37 -9.59 11.66
CA ARG A 28 -18.82 -9.63 13.06
C ARG A 28 -17.70 -9.67 14.11
N ALA A 29 -16.45 -9.59 13.68
CA ALA A 29 -15.27 -9.51 14.54
C ALA A 29 -14.14 -8.87 13.77
N GLY A 30 -13.63 -7.73 14.25
CA GLY A 30 -12.49 -7.04 13.63
C GLY A 30 -11.27 -7.92 13.50
N ASP A 31 -10.97 -8.68 14.55
CA ASP A 31 -9.81 -9.58 14.60
C ASP A 31 -9.82 -10.64 13.49
N LEU A 32 -11.00 -11.12 13.09
CA LEU A 32 -11.10 -12.12 12.00
C LEU A 32 -10.80 -11.48 10.63
N PHE A 33 -11.26 -10.25 10.41
CA PHE A 33 -10.96 -9.52 9.19
C PHE A 33 -9.46 -9.20 9.10
N ASP A 34 -8.87 -8.69 10.17
CA ASP A 34 -7.45 -8.38 10.25
C ASP A 34 -6.59 -9.63 10.02
N TYR A 35 -6.95 -10.73 10.64
CA TYR A 35 -6.30 -12.03 10.41
C TYR A 35 -6.38 -12.48 8.95
N ALA A 36 -7.52 -12.30 8.29
CA ALA A 36 -7.68 -12.65 6.90
C ALA A 36 -6.82 -11.79 5.98
N VAL A 37 -6.73 -10.48 6.24
CA VAL A 37 -5.83 -9.58 5.52
C VAL A 37 -4.37 -9.97 5.72
N GLU A 38 -3.94 -10.17 6.97
CA GLU A 38 -2.56 -10.57 7.27
C GLU A 38 -2.17 -11.88 6.59
N ASN A 39 -3.06 -12.87 6.58
CA ASN A 39 -2.81 -14.14 5.90
C ASN A 39 -2.60 -13.97 4.39
N ILE A 40 -3.43 -13.17 3.74
CA ILE A 40 -3.27 -12.87 2.30
C ILE A 40 -1.92 -12.20 2.04
N LEU A 41 -1.56 -11.21 2.86
CA LEU A 41 -0.30 -10.49 2.72
C LEU A 41 0.90 -11.42 2.96
N GLN A 42 0.87 -12.24 4.00
CA GLN A 42 1.95 -13.19 4.33
C GLN A 42 2.13 -14.24 3.23
N GLU A 43 1.05 -14.77 2.67
CA GLU A 43 1.11 -15.74 1.57
C GLU A 43 1.80 -15.12 0.34
N ILE A 44 1.39 -13.92 -0.06
CA ILE A 44 1.97 -13.23 -1.21
C ILE A 44 3.44 -12.89 -0.95
N VAL A 45 3.78 -12.37 0.22
CA VAL A 45 5.17 -12.09 0.60
C VAL A 45 6.04 -13.34 0.55
N GLY A 46 5.52 -14.46 1.04
CA GLY A 46 6.21 -15.75 1.02
C GLY A 46 6.54 -16.25 -0.39
N GLU A 47 5.65 -16.03 -1.35
CA GLU A 47 5.87 -16.40 -2.76
C GLU A 47 6.99 -15.59 -3.43
N TYR A 48 7.22 -14.37 -2.99
CA TYR A 48 8.17 -13.44 -3.62
C TYR A 48 9.56 -13.36 -2.97
N GLY A 49 9.82 -14.19 -1.99
CA GLY A 49 11.17 -14.32 -1.42
C GLY A 49 11.29 -13.85 0.02
N GLY A 50 10.21 -13.42 0.61
CA GLY A 50 10.15 -13.13 2.03
C GLY A 50 9.96 -11.65 2.37
N GLY A 51 9.54 -11.44 3.59
CA GLY A 51 9.27 -10.13 4.18
C GLY A 51 8.55 -10.28 5.51
N ILE A 52 8.17 -9.18 6.08
CA ILE A 52 7.48 -9.12 7.36
C ILE A 52 6.19 -8.36 7.16
N VAL A 53 5.09 -8.92 7.65
CA VAL A 53 3.78 -8.26 7.73
C VAL A 53 3.50 -7.94 9.19
N PHE A 54 3.08 -6.72 9.47
CA PHE A 54 2.65 -6.33 10.81
C PHE A 54 1.47 -5.36 10.72
N HIS A 55 0.66 -5.35 11.75
CA HIS A 55 -0.51 -4.51 11.86
C HIS A 55 -0.27 -3.45 12.95
N SER A 56 -0.57 -2.21 12.63
CA SER A 56 -0.63 -1.13 13.60
C SER A 56 -2.06 -0.95 14.08
N GLU A 57 -2.27 -0.10 15.06
CA GLU A 57 -3.62 0.26 15.49
C GLU A 57 -4.41 0.87 14.32
N GLY A 58 -5.65 0.42 14.15
CA GLY A 58 -6.53 0.88 13.07
C GLY A 58 -6.55 -0.05 11.86
N HIS A 59 -6.76 0.50 10.69
CA HIS A 59 -7.03 -0.23 9.43
C HIS A 59 -5.85 -0.20 8.46
N VAL A 60 -4.64 0.02 8.96
CA VAL A 60 -3.41 0.07 8.16
C VAL A 60 -2.52 -1.11 8.51
N PHE A 61 -2.14 -1.85 7.48
CA PHE A 61 -1.19 -2.95 7.57
C PHE A 61 0.13 -2.51 6.95
N TYR A 62 1.23 -2.93 7.53
CA TYR A 62 2.56 -2.62 7.04
C TYR A 62 3.26 -3.88 6.57
N THR A 63 4.01 -3.75 5.52
CA THR A 63 4.82 -4.85 4.98
C THR A 63 6.20 -4.35 4.64
N VAL A 64 7.22 -5.04 5.14
CA VAL A 64 8.60 -4.86 4.72
C VAL A 64 8.92 -5.96 3.73
N LEU A 65 9.17 -5.59 2.47
CA LEU A 65 9.55 -6.53 1.42
C LEU A 65 11.07 -6.55 1.24
N HIS A 66 11.63 -7.74 1.19
CA HIS A 66 12.98 -7.96 0.70
C HIS A 66 12.91 -8.38 -0.77
N VAL A 67 13.22 -7.47 -1.67
CA VAL A 67 13.27 -7.76 -3.11
C VAL A 67 14.72 -7.98 -3.51
N ALA A 68 15.12 -9.23 -3.63
CA ALA A 68 16.46 -9.57 -4.09
C ALA A 68 16.63 -9.16 -5.57
N ALA A 69 17.72 -8.47 -5.85
CA ALA A 69 18.20 -8.22 -7.20
C ALA A 69 18.74 -9.54 -7.81
N LYS A 70 17.87 -10.49 -8.09
CA LYS A 70 18.27 -11.64 -8.90
C LYS A 70 18.23 -11.19 -10.35
N SER A 71 19.36 -11.20 -11.02
CA SER A 71 19.65 -11.21 -12.48
C SER A 71 18.45 -11.18 -13.45
N SER A 72 17.37 -10.51 -13.11
CA SER A 72 16.18 -10.40 -13.93
C SER A 72 16.15 -9.03 -14.62
N ILE A 73 15.59 -9.02 -15.80
CA ILE A 73 15.36 -7.84 -16.64
C ILE A 73 14.48 -6.81 -15.91
N ILE A 74 13.81 -7.21 -14.82
CA ILE A 74 12.85 -6.39 -14.06
C ILE A 74 13.56 -5.75 -12.88
N SER A 75 13.42 -4.43 -12.71
CA SER A 75 13.98 -3.71 -11.58
C SER A 75 13.35 -4.14 -10.25
N PRO A 76 14.08 -4.02 -9.11
CA PRO A 76 13.50 -4.27 -7.78
C PRO A 76 12.24 -3.45 -7.51
N LYS A 77 12.19 -2.22 -7.98
CA LYS A 77 11.03 -1.32 -7.86
C LYS A 77 9.82 -1.86 -8.62
N ASP A 78 9.99 -2.24 -9.87
CA ASP A 78 8.90 -2.80 -10.69
C ASP A 78 8.37 -4.09 -10.09
N ARG A 79 9.26 -4.88 -9.49
CA ARG A 79 8.89 -6.10 -8.79
C ARG A 79 8.08 -5.80 -7.52
N ALA A 80 8.47 -4.80 -6.74
CA ALA A 80 7.71 -4.35 -5.58
C ALA A 80 6.34 -3.82 -5.97
N LEU A 81 6.23 -3.04 -7.05
CA LEU A 81 4.96 -2.56 -7.60
C LEU A 81 4.06 -3.72 -8.08
N SER A 82 4.64 -4.74 -8.69
CA SER A 82 3.91 -5.96 -9.08
C SER A 82 3.33 -6.70 -7.87
N ILE A 83 4.07 -6.74 -6.77
CA ILE A 83 3.59 -7.30 -5.49
C ILE A 83 2.43 -6.47 -4.93
N CYS A 84 2.53 -5.14 -4.97
CA CYS A 84 1.45 -4.24 -4.55
C CYS A 84 0.17 -4.48 -5.36
N GLU A 85 0.28 -4.62 -6.66
CA GLU A 85 -0.87 -4.91 -7.53
C GLU A 85 -1.50 -6.25 -7.18
N ARG A 86 -0.69 -7.26 -6.88
CA ARG A 86 -1.17 -8.56 -6.45
C ARG A 86 -1.91 -8.49 -5.10
N PHE A 87 -1.44 -7.68 -4.16
CA PHE A 87 -2.17 -7.42 -2.91
C PHE A 87 -3.54 -6.83 -3.18
N ARG A 88 -3.63 -5.77 -3.99
CA ARG A 88 -4.90 -5.14 -4.36
C ARG A 88 -5.89 -6.15 -4.93
N ILE A 89 -5.45 -6.90 -5.94
CA ILE A 89 -6.28 -7.89 -6.62
C ILE A 89 -6.75 -8.98 -5.64
N SER A 90 -5.85 -9.49 -4.81
CA SER A 90 -6.16 -10.56 -3.86
C SER A 90 -7.15 -10.10 -2.78
N ILE A 91 -6.96 -8.91 -2.22
CA ILE A 91 -7.88 -8.34 -1.23
C ILE A 91 -9.27 -8.13 -1.87
N LYS A 92 -9.31 -7.56 -3.07
CA LYS A 92 -10.57 -7.33 -3.79
C LYS A 92 -11.32 -8.63 -4.07
N ASN A 93 -10.63 -9.65 -4.52
CA ASN A 93 -11.24 -10.93 -4.88
C ASN A 93 -11.69 -11.74 -3.67
N ASN A 94 -10.88 -11.79 -2.61
CA ASN A 94 -11.12 -12.65 -1.46
C ASN A 94 -11.97 -11.97 -0.38
N LEU A 95 -11.78 -10.68 -0.13
CA LEU A 95 -12.45 -9.96 0.95
C LEU A 95 -13.55 -9.00 0.46
N LYS A 96 -13.72 -8.88 -0.85
CA LYS A 96 -14.69 -7.95 -1.46
C LYS A 96 -14.51 -6.50 -0.98
N ASN A 97 -13.27 -6.15 -0.68
CA ASN A 97 -12.87 -4.81 -0.27
C ASN A 97 -11.77 -4.30 -1.20
N THR A 98 -11.52 -3.01 -1.17
CA THR A 98 -10.40 -2.37 -1.86
C THR A 98 -9.38 -1.88 -0.86
N CYS A 99 -8.18 -1.64 -1.33
CA CYS A 99 -7.11 -1.07 -0.52
C CYS A 99 -6.28 -0.09 -1.33
N SER A 100 -5.77 0.91 -0.63
CA SER A 100 -4.77 1.83 -1.15
C SER A 100 -3.42 1.50 -0.55
N ILE A 101 -2.41 1.37 -1.39
CA ILE A 101 -1.07 0.93 -0.99
C ILE A 101 -0.08 2.06 -1.22
N TYR A 102 0.57 2.48 -0.15
CA TYR A 102 1.64 3.46 -0.18
C TYR A 102 2.97 2.72 -0.22
N ILE A 103 3.81 3.02 -1.19
CA ILE A 103 5.14 2.44 -1.33
C ILE A 103 6.20 3.54 -1.32
N ASP A 104 7.20 3.39 -0.46
CA ASP A 104 8.37 4.25 -0.42
C ASP A 104 9.45 3.79 -1.41
N GLN A 105 10.49 4.58 -1.57
CA GLN A 105 11.71 4.18 -2.27
C GLN A 105 12.44 3.06 -1.51
N PRO A 106 13.30 2.30 -2.18
CA PRO A 106 14.09 1.28 -1.51
C PRO A 106 15.03 1.91 -0.47
N ARG A 107 15.08 1.31 0.69
CA ARG A 107 15.84 1.77 1.85
C ARG A 107 16.77 0.68 2.39
N TRP A 108 17.77 1.10 3.12
CA TRP A 108 18.54 0.24 3.99
C TRP A 108 17.80 -0.01 5.30
N LEU A 109 18.19 -1.07 6.00
CA LEU A 109 17.52 -1.46 7.27
C LEU A 109 17.51 -0.31 8.30
N GLU A 110 18.60 0.42 8.39
CA GLU A 110 18.76 1.55 9.32
C GLU A 110 17.86 2.74 9.00
N GLU A 111 17.41 2.84 7.77
CA GLU A 111 16.55 3.93 7.28
C GLU A 111 15.05 3.60 7.40
N LEU A 112 14.69 2.36 7.71
CA LEU A 112 13.27 1.95 7.83
C LEU A 112 12.47 2.75 8.86
N PRO A 113 13.01 3.15 10.02
CA PRO A 113 12.26 4.01 10.94
C PRO A 113 11.87 5.36 10.34
N ALA A 114 12.76 5.98 9.57
CA ALA A 114 12.46 7.22 8.86
C ALA A 114 11.42 7.00 7.75
N SER A 115 11.55 5.92 6.99
CA SER A 115 10.58 5.51 5.98
C SER A 115 9.20 5.28 6.58
N TYR A 116 9.12 4.66 7.75
CA TYR A 116 7.86 4.44 8.46
C TYR A 116 7.16 5.76 8.82
N ILE A 117 7.92 6.74 9.30
CA ILE A 117 7.38 8.07 9.62
C ILE A 117 6.86 8.74 8.35
N GLU A 118 7.68 8.80 7.29
CA GLU A 118 7.32 9.44 6.03
C GLU A 118 6.05 8.84 5.40
N ILE A 119 5.97 7.51 5.36
CA ILE A 119 4.83 6.82 4.75
C ILE A 119 3.56 6.95 5.59
N THR A 120 3.69 6.99 6.91
CA THR A 120 2.56 7.17 7.84
C THR A 120 2.02 8.59 7.75
N GLU A 121 2.89 9.59 7.72
CA GLU A 121 2.50 10.99 7.55
C GLU A 121 1.78 11.21 6.20
N GLU A 122 2.28 10.63 5.13
CA GLU A 122 1.63 10.71 3.82
C GLU A 122 0.26 10.02 3.82
N GLN A 123 0.16 8.85 4.42
CA GLN A 123 -1.08 8.10 4.54
C GLN A 123 -2.11 8.87 5.37
N GLU A 124 -1.72 9.40 6.53
CA GLU A 124 -2.63 10.17 7.41
C GLU A 124 -3.10 11.47 6.76
N ALA A 125 -2.22 12.18 6.04
CA ALA A 125 -2.54 13.43 5.39
C ALA A 125 -3.49 13.24 4.19
N ASN A 126 -3.34 12.16 3.44
CA ASN A 126 -3.93 12.00 2.12
C ASN A 126 -4.84 10.77 1.97
N HIS A 127 -5.14 10.03 3.05
CA HIS A 127 -5.95 8.81 2.97
C HIS A 127 -7.34 9.02 2.35
N HIS A 128 -7.90 10.21 2.45
CA HIS A 128 -9.18 10.58 1.86
C HIS A 128 -9.12 10.85 0.36
N LEU A 129 -7.91 11.04 -0.19
CA LEU A 129 -7.69 11.32 -1.61
C LEU A 129 -7.51 10.05 -2.45
N TYR A 130 -7.17 8.95 -1.81
CA TYR A 130 -6.79 7.72 -2.49
C TYR A 130 -7.80 6.61 -2.23
N TYR A 131 -8.18 5.93 -3.29
CA TYR A 131 -9.09 4.79 -3.25
C TYR A 131 -8.68 3.77 -4.31
N ASP A 132 -8.56 2.51 -3.89
CA ASP A 132 -8.19 1.38 -4.77
C ASP A 132 -6.98 1.68 -5.68
N THR A 133 -5.90 2.18 -5.10
CA THR A 133 -4.75 2.66 -5.87
C THR A 133 -3.41 2.32 -5.21
N ILE A 134 -2.33 2.46 -5.97
CA ILE A 134 -0.96 2.40 -5.48
C ILE A 134 -0.38 3.81 -5.54
N VAL A 135 0.06 4.30 -4.38
CA VAL A 135 0.68 5.61 -4.20
C VAL A 135 2.18 5.44 -4.08
N ASN A 136 2.91 5.87 -5.09
CA ASN A 136 4.36 5.84 -5.09
C ASN A 136 4.91 7.17 -4.56
N LEU A 137 5.46 7.17 -3.35
CA LEU A 137 5.97 8.39 -2.71
C LEU A 137 7.14 9.02 -3.46
N GLU A 138 7.89 8.23 -4.20
CA GLU A 138 9.03 8.69 -4.99
C GLU A 138 8.62 9.60 -6.15
N ASP A 139 7.46 9.34 -6.74
CA ASP A 139 7.04 10.05 -7.96
C ASP A 139 6.36 11.40 -7.69
N ASN A 140 6.01 11.71 -6.45
CA ASN A 140 5.26 12.93 -6.06
C ASN A 140 4.09 13.28 -7.02
N SER A 141 3.65 12.32 -7.81
CA SER A 141 2.59 12.50 -8.80
C SER A 141 1.23 12.29 -8.15
N LEU A 142 0.37 13.26 -8.27
CA LEU A 142 -1.06 13.10 -7.95
C LEU A 142 -1.62 11.88 -8.71
N PRO A 143 -2.52 11.10 -8.11
CA PRO A 143 -3.19 10.02 -8.81
C PRO A 143 -3.79 10.51 -10.14
N SER A 144 -3.77 9.65 -11.14
CA SER A 144 -4.25 9.96 -12.50
C SER A 144 -5.67 10.54 -12.55
N ILE A 145 -6.50 10.25 -11.55
CA ILE A 145 -7.85 10.80 -11.40
C ILE A 145 -7.81 12.31 -11.18
N TYR A 146 -6.86 12.80 -10.38
CA TYR A 146 -6.69 14.23 -10.12
C TYR A 146 -5.97 14.95 -11.24
N GLN A 147 -5.07 14.29 -11.95
CA GLN A 147 -4.46 14.84 -13.16
C GLN A 147 -5.50 15.08 -14.25
N ARG A 148 -6.43 14.14 -14.46
CA ARG A 148 -7.54 14.35 -15.42
C ARG A 148 -8.43 15.52 -15.03
N ALA A 149 -8.78 15.66 -13.74
CA ALA A 149 -9.57 16.78 -13.26
C ALA A 149 -8.86 18.13 -13.41
N ALA A 150 -7.53 18.17 -13.23
CA ALA A 150 -6.72 19.37 -13.44
C ALA A 150 -6.58 19.72 -14.93
N ASP A 151 -6.43 18.72 -15.79
CA ASP A 151 -6.32 18.88 -17.25
C ASP A 151 -7.64 19.32 -17.88
N ASP A 152 -8.78 18.90 -17.33
CA ASP A 152 -10.12 19.30 -17.77
C ASP A 152 -10.58 20.65 -17.19
N GLY A 153 -9.74 21.33 -16.40
CA GLY A 153 -10.06 22.63 -15.79
C GLY A 153 -11.15 22.59 -14.73
N ALA A 154 -11.58 21.41 -14.32
CA ALA A 154 -12.46 21.19 -13.20
C ALA A 154 -11.63 21.10 -11.93
N LEU A 155 -11.68 22.12 -11.07
CA LEU A 155 -11.21 21.97 -9.70
C LEU A 155 -12.02 20.84 -9.05
N PRO A 156 -11.38 19.88 -8.35
CA PRO A 156 -12.12 18.87 -7.64
C PRO A 156 -13.04 19.57 -6.65
N VAL A 157 -14.33 19.38 -6.82
CA VAL A 157 -15.31 19.66 -5.79
C VAL A 157 -14.88 18.85 -4.58
N ASP A 158 -14.88 19.48 -3.42
CA ASP A 158 -14.42 18.88 -2.17
C ASP A 158 -14.98 17.44 -2.06
N PRO A 159 -14.15 16.39 -1.93
CA PRO A 159 -14.64 15.01 -1.92
C PRO A 159 -15.67 14.71 -0.84
N ILE A 160 -15.81 15.59 0.15
CA ILE A 160 -16.84 15.53 1.19
C ILE A 160 -18.23 15.80 0.62
N ASP A 161 -18.37 16.66 -0.40
CA ASP A 161 -19.68 16.98 -0.98
C ASP A 161 -20.22 15.84 -1.85
N ASP A 162 -19.34 15.07 -2.52
CA ASP A 162 -19.76 13.91 -3.31
C ASP A 162 -20.21 12.73 -2.45
N VAL A 163 -19.70 12.59 -1.23
CA VAL A 163 -20.12 11.51 -0.30
C VAL A 163 -21.48 11.80 0.33
N LEU A 164 -21.83 13.07 0.50
CA LEU A 164 -23.11 13.49 1.08
C LEU A 164 -24.30 13.30 0.12
N ASP A 165 -24.06 13.28 -1.18
CA ASP A 165 -25.10 13.03 -2.20
C ASP A 165 -25.46 11.54 -2.35
N TYR A 166 -24.68 10.61 -1.73
CA TYR A 166 -24.92 9.16 -1.72
C TYR A 166 -25.49 8.62 -0.40
N ILE A 167 -25.73 9.48 0.55
CA ILE A 167 -26.40 9.16 1.82
C ILE A 167 -27.84 9.67 1.74
#